data_3cc6e2d03e0e1ff10eef59c47f621aa2
#
_entry.id   3cc6e2d03e0e1ff10eef59c47f621aa2
#
_cell.length_a   1.000
_cell.length_b   1.000
_cell.length_c   1.000
_cell.angle_alpha   90.00
_cell.angle_beta   90.00
_cell.angle_gamma   90.00
#
_symmetry.space_group_name_H-M   'P 1'
#
loop_
_entity.id
_entity.type
_entity.pdbx_description
1 polymer ?
#
loop_
_entity_poly.entity_id
_entity_poly.type
_entity_poly.pdbx_seq_one_letter_code
_entity_poly.pdbx_strand_id
1 'polypeptide(L)'
;MFSDNKRISYRQIFRLFVFELLGASTLILPGYLSEQGGLCGCISVLVGTLFSLLFLLLLYRAMKIMKCDLITFLSKKKQRKMWEKVINKITIILVFFYEIMISGIYLYVFSELININLLPDEKYTIISGIIILTSAYAVSGSLENRARVYEILFLFVLILLLALTVFSVKNIKFEYLTPNLTSRVLNLDLLKKCIKNTYLVFASYTTLFCLLFIPQQGKRGIYQHTDRLCKTICVSLLISSVVLLILYLDLIGNFGSGALSQMRFPIVTLIGTISRIDSFMLTVWFFTLFALLNMHQYYSGKLIKIIAGNNGRRRYIAAVAFVTYAVSIVLKYGDDIMNRYLKVLLYVGVPMLVLIPVVIILTGCRSDQLEDRCFPMLAAADMNKEGEVTFEYRFPRVEGNEVKEISRGSYDFEQALETYEESLSKEPDTNHLKVIIIGEAFIGDRMQYDYFIEELREQELFPRNTYVCISRNVDNILEYENEISMDIGGYIEEYLNKNSKSKTMQLVTLGELMDESVNKRLTLYIPVLEVSEDGIAWNSNYEIVNGIPFGDK
;
A
#
# COMPACT_ATOMS: atom_id res chain seq x y z
N MET A 1 -10.05 21.57 8.85
CA MET A 1 -10.78 20.44 8.24
C MET A 1 -9.73 19.55 7.59
N PHE A 2 -9.53 18.33 8.06
CA PHE A 2 -8.51 17.44 7.52
C PHE A 2 -9.19 16.61 6.43
N SER A 3 -8.68 16.70 5.20
CA SER A 3 -9.22 15.94 4.07
C SER A 3 -9.04 14.43 4.33
N ASP A 4 -10.10 13.67 4.13
CA ASP A 4 -10.16 12.22 4.37
C ASP A 4 -9.60 11.47 3.13
N ASN A 5 -8.45 11.93 2.62
CA ASN A 5 -7.87 11.54 1.34
C ASN A 5 -7.36 10.09 1.27
N LYS A 6 -7.54 9.27 2.30
CA LYS A 6 -7.09 7.86 2.37
C LYS A 6 -5.63 7.61 1.91
N ARG A 7 -4.82 8.67 1.79
CA ARG A 7 -3.46 8.68 1.24
C ARG A 7 -2.44 8.72 2.36
N ILE A 8 -1.42 7.89 2.27
CA ILE A 8 -0.30 7.86 3.22
C ILE A 8 0.95 8.36 2.52
N SER A 9 1.63 9.36 3.12
CA SER A 9 2.87 9.89 2.57
C SER A 9 4.04 8.91 2.74
N TYR A 10 5.07 8.99 1.88
CA TYR A 10 6.29 8.17 2.00
C TYR A 10 6.99 8.33 3.35
N ARG A 11 6.93 9.53 3.94
CA ARG A 11 7.45 9.81 5.27
C ARG A 11 6.72 9.03 6.36
N GLN A 12 5.39 8.91 6.26
CA GLN A 12 4.57 8.13 7.16
C GLN A 12 4.82 6.63 7.00
N ILE A 13 4.96 6.17 5.75
CA ILE A 13 5.31 4.77 5.44
C ILE A 13 6.68 4.41 6.01
N PHE A 14 7.68 5.26 5.83
CA PHE A 14 9.01 5.09 6.41
C PHE A 14 8.93 4.87 7.93
N ARG A 15 8.23 5.75 8.65
CA ARG A 15 8.09 5.68 10.11
C ARG A 15 7.33 4.44 10.55
N LEU A 16 6.25 4.11 9.86
CA LEU A 16 5.46 2.90 10.10
C LEU A 16 6.35 1.65 10.03
N PHE A 17 7.11 1.48 8.95
CA PHE A 17 7.96 0.30 8.77
C PHE A 17 9.14 0.26 9.76
N VAL A 18 9.73 1.41 10.11
CA VAL A 18 10.73 1.43 11.19
C VAL A 18 10.15 0.94 12.52
N PHE A 19 8.93 1.33 12.86
CA PHE A 19 8.24 0.82 14.04
C PHE A 19 7.99 -0.69 13.97
N GLU A 20 7.50 -1.17 12.85
CA GLU A 20 7.20 -2.59 12.67
C GLU A 20 8.46 -3.45 12.75
N LEU A 21 9.56 -2.99 12.17
CA LEU A 21 10.82 -3.72 12.15
C LEU A 21 11.54 -3.67 13.49
N LEU A 22 11.50 -2.55 14.21
CA LEU A 22 12.16 -2.40 15.51
C LEU A 22 11.39 -3.04 16.66
N GLY A 23 10.06 -2.94 16.69
CA GLY A 23 9.25 -3.27 17.85
C GLY A 23 9.47 -4.68 18.38
N ALA A 24 9.29 -5.69 17.53
CA ALA A 24 9.48 -7.09 17.93
C ALA A 24 10.95 -7.50 17.96
N SER A 25 11.75 -7.03 16.98
CA SER A 25 13.14 -7.44 16.83
C SER A 25 14.01 -6.96 17.99
N THR A 26 13.83 -5.75 18.50
CA THR A 26 14.64 -5.23 19.60
C THR A 26 14.28 -5.85 20.96
N LEU A 27 13.01 -6.18 21.16
CA LEU A 27 12.52 -6.65 22.47
C LEU A 27 12.90 -8.11 22.75
N ILE A 28 12.76 -8.99 21.77
CA ILE A 28 12.83 -10.44 21.95
C ILE A 28 14.11 -11.03 21.34
N LEU A 29 14.49 -10.55 20.17
CA LEU A 29 15.53 -11.17 19.35
C LEU A 29 16.93 -11.22 20.02
N PRO A 30 17.38 -10.19 20.77
CA PRO A 30 18.74 -10.20 21.35
C PRO A 30 19.03 -11.39 22.26
N GLY A 31 18.07 -11.81 23.10
CA GLY A 31 18.21 -12.98 23.95
C GLY A 31 18.44 -14.28 23.14
N TYR A 32 17.60 -14.50 22.13
CA TYR A 32 17.72 -15.68 21.25
C TYR A 32 19.01 -15.69 20.42
N LEU A 33 19.45 -14.54 19.91
CA LEU A 33 20.71 -14.41 19.17
C LEU A 33 21.91 -14.77 20.05
N SER A 34 21.87 -14.36 21.30
CA SER A 34 22.94 -14.64 22.27
C SER A 34 23.00 -16.10 22.67
N GLU A 35 21.84 -16.77 22.89
CA GLU A 35 21.74 -18.19 23.20
C GLU A 35 22.44 -19.07 22.17
N GLN A 36 22.29 -18.76 20.90
CA GLN A 36 22.79 -19.59 19.80
C GLN A 36 24.22 -19.25 19.39
N GLY A 37 24.73 -18.03 19.60
CA GLY A 37 26.01 -17.66 19.01
C GLY A 37 26.79 -16.51 19.65
N GLY A 38 26.31 -15.86 20.69
CA GLY A 38 26.97 -14.69 21.28
C GLY A 38 27.31 -13.62 20.22
N LEU A 39 28.58 -13.20 20.12
CA LEU A 39 29.02 -12.20 19.14
C LEU A 39 28.77 -12.58 17.68
N CYS A 40 28.65 -13.88 17.34
CA CYS A 40 28.23 -14.30 15.98
C CYS A 40 26.82 -13.85 15.63
N GLY A 41 25.99 -13.47 16.61
CA GLY A 41 24.71 -12.84 16.38
C GLY A 41 24.79 -11.56 15.56
N CYS A 42 25.89 -10.78 15.68
CA CYS A 42 26.12 -9.60 14.86
C CYS A 42 26.20 -9.94 13.36
N ILE A 43 26.93 -11.00 13.02
CA ILE A 43 27.02 -11.50 11.63
C ILE A 43 25.65 -11.97 11.16
N SER A 44 24.91 -12.65 12.04
CA SER A 44 23.56 -13.12 11.72
C SER A 44 22.58 -11.99 11.47
N VAL A 45 22.70 -10.84 12.16
CA VAL A 45 21.91 -9.63 11.87
C VAL A 45 22.22 -9.11 10.47
N LEU A 46 23.50 -9.00 10.10
CA LEU A 46 23.90 -8.51 8.78
C LEU A 46 23.40 -9.43 7.65
N VAL A 47 23.62 -10.74 7.80
CA VAL A 47 23.21 -11.73 6.78
C VAL A 47 21.68 -11.86 6.71
N GLY A 48 20.99 -11.83 7.86
CA GLY A 48 19.53 -11.85 7.92
C GLY A 48 18.90 -10.61 7.26
N THR A 49 19.54 -9.44 7.44
CA THR A 49 19.15 -8.22 6.73
C THR A 49 19.32 -8.34 5.22
N LEU A 50 20.41 -8.97 4.76
CA LEU A 50 20.62 -9.23 3.33
C LEU A 50 19.50 -10.11 2.75
N PHE A 51 19.11 -11.19 3.44
CA PHE A 51 17.98 -12.02 3.03
C PHE A 51 16.67 -11.24 3.03
N SER A 52 16.47 -10.33 3.98
CA SER A 52 15.30 -9.46 4.02
C SER A 52 15.26 -8.44 2.88
N LEU A 53 16.42 -7.95 2.43
CA LEU A 53 16.53 -7.13 1.21
C LEU A 53 16.15 -7.94 -0.04
N LEU A 54 16.60 -9.19 -0.14
CA LEU A 54 16.19 -10.08 -1.24
C LEU A 54 14.67 -10.34 -1.22
N PHE A 55 14.11 -10.53 -0.04
CA PHE A 55 12.66 -10.66 0.13
C PHE A 55 11.92 -9.38 -0.27
N LEU A 56 12.43 -8.20 0.08
CA LEU A 56 11.88 -6.92 -0.36
C LEU A 56 11.89 -6.78 -1.89
N LEU A 57 12.96 -7.23 -2.57
CA LEU A 57 13.00 -7.25 -4.04
C LEU A 57 11.93 -8.18 -4.63
N LEU A 58 11.66 -9.32 -3.99
CA LEU A 58 10.61 -10.24 -4.39
C LEU A 58 9.22 -9.59 -4.24
N LEU A 59 8.96 -8.93 -3.10
CA LEU A 59 7.73 -8.18 -2.86
C LEU A 59 7.55 -7.04 -3.88
N TYR A 60 8.61 -6.32 -4.18
CA TYR A 60 8.61 -5.25 -5.18
C TYR A 60 8.20 -5.76 -6.58
N ARG A 61 8.74 -6.91 -7.00
CA ARG A 61 8.33 -7.54 -8.27
C ARG A 61 6.86 -7.96 -8.25
N ALA A 62 6.41 -8.56 -7.16
CA ALA A 62 5.00 -8.94 -7.00
C ALA A 62 4.08 -7.70 -7.08
N MET A 63 4.45 -6.59 -6.45
CA MET A 63 3.69 -5.33 -6.52
C MET A 63 3.60 -4.77 -7.94
N LYS A 64 4.70 -4.81 -8.70
CA LYS A 64 4.70 -4.35 -10.11
C LYS A 64 3.75 -5.16 -10.99
N ILE A 65 3.61 -6.45 -10.69
CA ILE A 65 2.71 -7.37 -11.43
C ILE A 65 1.25 -7.15 -11.01
N MET A 66 1.00 -7.00 -9.70
CA MET A 66 -0.37 -6.83 -9.18
C MET A 66 -1.01 -5.52 -9.62
N LYS A 67 -0.24 -4.44 -9.76
CA LYS A 67 -0.69 -3.06 -10.05
C LYS A 67 -1.75 -2.51 -9.07
N CYS A 68 -2.03 -3.22 -7.99
CA CYS A 68 -2.97 -2.86 -6.93
C CYS A 68 -2.53 -3.49 -5.61
N ASP A 69 -3.19 -3.17 -4.50
CA ASP A 69 -2.95 -3.83 -3.23
C ASP A 69 -3.38 -5.31 -3.25
N LEU A 70 -2.77 -6.13 -2.38
CA LEU A 70 -3.02 -7.57 -2.30
C LEU A 70 -4.51 -7.91 -2.11
N ILE A 71 -5.23 -7.11 -1.32
CA ILE A 71 -6.64 -7.33 -1.05
C ILE A 71 -7.48 -7.17 -2.32
N THR A 72 -7.26 -6.08 -3.05
CA THR A 72 -7.92 -5.82 -4.33
C THR A 72 -7.54 -6.88 -5.36
N PHE A 73 -6.26 -7.27 -5.43
CA PHE A 73 -5.79 -8.32 -6.33
C PHE A 73 -6.47 -9.66 -6.07
N LEU A 74 -6.57 -10.09 -4.80
CA LEU A 74 -7.19 -11.36 -4.43
C LEU A 74 -8.72 -11.35 -4.52
N SER A 75 -9.37 -10.18 -4.41
CA SER A 75 -10.83 -10.02 -4.48
C SER A 75 -11.37 -9.90 -5.90
N LYS A 76 -10.55 -9.58 -6.91
CA LYS A 76 -10.98 -9.45 -8.30
C LYS A 76 -11.66 -10.73 -8.79
N LYS A 77 -12.97 -10.63 -9.10
CA LYS A 77 -13.82 -11.77 -9.51
C LYS A 77 -13.73 -12.09 -11.00
N LYS A 78 -13.32 -11.13 -11.82
CA LYS A 78 -13.41 -11.21 -13.30
C LYS A 78 -12.26 -12.02 -13.90
N GLN A 79 -12.58 -12.90 -14.83
CA GLN A 79 -11.71 -13.63 -15.78
C GLN A 79 -10.63 -14.59 -15.23
N ARG A 80 -10.69 -15.03 -13.98
CA ARG A 80 -9.74 -16.03 -13.48
C ARG A 80 -10.22 -17.46 -13.76
N LYS A 81 -9.31 -18.33 -14.24
CA LYS A 81 -9.54 -19.76 -14.34
C LYS A 81 -9.95 -20.33 -12.98
N MET A 82 -10.72 -21.39 -12.96
CA MET A 82 -11.25 -21.99 -11.73
C MET A 82 -10.15 -22.32 -10.71
N TRP A 83 -9.00 -22.80 -11.16
CA TRP A 83 -7.85 -23.11 -10.30
C TRP A 83 -7.21 -21.84 -9.66
N GLU A 84 -7.18 -20.71 -10.37
CA GLU A 84 -6.69 -19.42 -9.82
C GLU A 84 -7.60 -18.90 -8.72
N LYS A 85 -8.92 -19.06 -8.86
CA LYS A 85 -9.89 -18.72 -7.81
C LYS A 85 -9.67 -19.56 -6.55
N VAL A 86 -9.34 -20.84 -6.71
CA VAL A 86 -9.02 -21.75 -5.60
C VAL A 86 -7.72 -21.32 -4.92
N ILE A 87 -6.66 -21.07 -5.67
CA ILE A 87 -5.37 -20.59 -5.13
C ILE A 87 -5.56 -19.29 -4.37
N ASN A 88 -6.29 -18.33 -4.91
CA ASN A 88 -6.56 -17.06 -4.22
C ASN A 88 -7.30 -17.26 -2.90
N LYS A 89 -8.33 -18.11 -2.86
CA LYS A 89 -9.04 -18.42 -1.60
C LYS A 89 -8.10 -19.06 -0.58
N ILE A 90 -7.27 -20.01 -1.01
CA ILE A 90 -6.27 -20.64 -0.13
C ILE A 90 -5.29 -19.57 0.38
N THR A 91 -4.78 -18.71 -0.49
CA THR A 91 -3.86 -17.63 -0.12
C THR A 91 -4.48 -16.69 0.92
N ILE A 92 -5.75 -16.27 0.75
CA ILE A 92 -6.45 -15.42 1.71
C ILE A 92 -6.54 -16.10 3.09
N ILE A 93 -6.93 -17.39 3.12
CA ILE A 93 -7.06 -18.17 4.36
C ILE A 93 -5.70 -18.30 5.05
N LEU A 94 -4.66 -18.61 4.30
CA LEU A 94 -3.31 -18.79 4.82
C LEU A 94 -2.73 -17.48 5.40
N VAL A 95 -2.89 -16.36 4.67
CA VAL A 95 -2.46 -15.04 5.17
C VAL A 95 -3.27 -14.64 6.39
N PHE A 96 -4.59 -14.85 6.38
CA PHE A 96 -5.43 -14.59 7.56
C PHE A 96 -4.98 -15.38 8.79
N PHE A 97 -4.69 -16.66 8.61
CA PHE A 97 -4.19 -17.51 9.69
C PHE A 97 -2.84 -17.00 10.24
N TYR A 98 -1.91 -16.62 9.35
CA TYR A 98 -0.63 -16.04 9.76
C TYR A 98 -0.82 -14.74 10.55
N GLU A 99 -1.67 -13.83 10.06
CA GLU A 99 -1.95 -12.54 10.72
C GLU A 99 -2.55 -12.72 12.13
N ILE A 100 -3.44 -13.70 12.30
CA ILE A 100 -3.98 -14.06 13.62
C ILE A 100 -2.91 -14.64 14.53
N MET A 101 -2.05 -15.54 14.00
CA MET A 101 -0.96 -16.11 14.78
C MET A 101 -0.01 -15.04 15.31
N ILE A 102 0.43 -14.13 14.44
CA ILE A 102 1.36 -13.06 14.84
C ILE A 102 0.69 -12.06 15.81
N SER A 103 -0.59 -11.73 15.60
CA SER A 103 -1.37 -10.88 16.50
C SER A 103 -1.48 -11.50 17.90
N GLY A 104 -1.69 -12.81 17.98
CA GLY A 104 -1.74 -13.55 19.25
C GLY A 104 -0.43 -13.46 20.02
N ILE A 105 0.73 -13.60 19.34
CA ILE A 105 2.05 -13.42 19.96
C ILE A 105 2.23 -11.99 20.47
N TYR A 106 1.91 -10.97 19.66
CA TYR A 106 2.07 -9.59 20.08
C TYR A 106 1.18 -9.24 21.28
N LEU A 107 -0.05 -9.71 21.31
CA LEU A 107 -0.91 -9.54 22.48
C LEU A 107 -0.34 -10.26 23.70
N TYR A 108 0.17 -11.49 23.52
CA TYR A 108 0.80 -12.25 24.60
C TYR A 108 2.04 -11.53 25.16
N VAL A 109 2.98 -11.13 24.30
CA VAL A 109 4.22 -10.44 24.71
C VAL A 109 3.91 -9.10 25.37
N PHE A 110 2.96 -8.34 24.83
CA PHE A 110 2.57 -7.05 25.38
C PHE A 110 1.93 -7.19 26.77
N SER A 111 0.99 -8.12 26.92
CA SER A 111 0.34 -8.38 28.19
C SER A 111 1.32 -8.89 29.25
N GLU A 112 2.26 -9.74 28.86
CA GLU A 112 3.30 -10.27 29.72
C GLU A 112 4.28 -9.18 30.16
N LEU A 113 4.65 -8.28 29.26
CA LEU A 113 5.52 -7.14 29.57
C LEU A 113 4.89 -6.22 30.63
N ILE A 114 3.58 -5.93 30.50
CA ILE A 114 2.84 -5.13 31.49
C ILE A 114 2.70 -5.89 32.81
N ASN A 115 2.35 -7.17 32.76
CA ASN A 115 2.13 -7.97 33.94
C ASN A 115 3.40 -8.09 34.80
N ILE A 116 4.57 -8.33 34.17
CA ILE A 116 5.81 -8.50 34.90
C ILE A 116 6.33 -7.16 35.47
N ASN A 117 6.24 -6.07 34.73
CA ASN A 117 6.97 -4.84 35.03
C ASN A 117 6.11 -3.74 35.67
N LEU A 118 4.79 -3.71 35.46
CA LEU A 118 3.91 -2.63 35.93
C LEU A 118 2.82 -3.11 36.88
N LEU A 119 2.20 -4.26 36.58
CA LEU A 119 1.00 -4.75 37.28
C LEU A 119 1.17 -6.23 37.67
N PRO A 120 2.15 -6.58 38.53
CA PRO A 120 2.43 -7.97 38.85
C PRO A 120 1.29 -8.66 39.62
N ASP A 121 0.48 -7.90 40.37
CA ASP A 121 -0.64 -8.41 41.16
C ASP A 121 -1.92 -8.61 40.35
N GLU A 122 -1.97 -8.06 39.13
CA GLU A 122 -3.17 -8.15 38.29
C GLU A 122 -3.21 -9.43 37.47
N LYS A 123 -4.43 -9.92 37.22
CA LYS A 123 -4.63 -11.11 36.37
C LYS A 123 -4.28 -10.81 34.93
N TYR A 124 -3.47 -11.67 34.30
CA TYR A 124 -3.11 -11.60 32.89
C TYR A 124 -4.34 -11.44 31.97
N THR A 125 -5.44 -12.15 32.28
CA THR A 125 -6.69 -12.11 31.48
C THR A 125 -7.32 -10.72 31.46
N ILE A 126 -7.22 -9.95 32.54
CA ILE A 126 -7.74 -8.58 32.61
C ILE A 126 -6.87 -7.66 31.77
N ILE A 127 -5.54 -7.75 31.95
CA ILE A 127 -4.58 -6.92 31.19
C ILE A 127 -4.75 -7.17 29.68
N SER A 128 -4.72 -8.42 29.25
CA SER A 128 -4.86 -8.78 27.82
C SER A 128 -6.26 -8.40 27.27
N GLY A 129 -7.31 -8.49 28.11
CA GLY A 129 -8.64 -8.05 27.75
C GLY A 129 -8.74 -6.54 27.51
N ILE A 130 -8.13 -5.72 28.35
CA ILE A 130 -8.10 -4.26 28.17
C ILE A 130 -7.30 -3.90 26.90
N ILE A 131 -6.14 -4.50 26.69
CA ILE A 131 -5.29 -4.24 25.52
C ILE A 131 -6.03 -4.58 24.23
N ILE A 132 -6.69 -5.75 24.17
CA ILE A 132 -7.37 -6.16 22.95
C ILE A 132 -8.61 -5.31 22.65
N LEU A 133 -9.36 -4.87 23.67
CA LEU A 133 -10.50 -3.97 23.48
C LEU A 133 -10.06 -2.59 22.98
N THR A 134 -9.00 -2.01 23.58
CA THR A 134 -8.45 -0.73 23.12
C THR A 134 -7.89 -0.84 21.71
N SER A 135 -7.23 -1.97 21.37
CA SER A 135 -6.75 -2.26 20.03
C SER A 135 -7.91 -2.37 19.02
N ALA A 136 -8.96 -3.12 19.34
CA ALA A 136 -10.14 -3.25 18.47
C ALA A 136 -10.82 -1.90 18.20
N TYR A 137 -10.88 -1.03 19.21
CA TYR A 137 -11.37 0.34 19.04
C TYR A 137 -10.47 1.14 18.09
N ALA A 138 -9.15 1.11 18.29
CA ALA A 138 -8.19 1.81 17.42
C ALA A 138 -8.23 1.28 15.98
N VAL A 139 -8.45 -0.03 15.77
CA VAL A 139 -8.59 -0.67 14.45
C VAL A 139 -9.85 -0.22 13.72
N SER A 140 -10.87 0.29 14.40
CA SER A 140 -12.07 0.82 13.74
C SER A 140 -11.80 2.10 12.91
N GLY A 141 -10.70 2.82 13.20
CA GLY A 141 -10.25 4.01 12.46
C GLY A 141 -9.62 3.70 11.09
N SER A 142 -9.33 4.76 10.31
CA SER A 142 -8.66 4.66 9.01
C SER A 142 -7.17 4.33 9.15
N LEU A 143 -6.54 3.84 8.08
CA LEU A 143 -5.08 3.61 8.03
C LEU A 143 -4.31 4.94 8.18
N GLU A 144 -4.85 6.02 7.65
CA GLU A 144 -4.29 7.36 7.76
C GLU A 144 -4.18 7.85 9.21
N ASN A 145 -5.24 7.67 10.01
CA ASN A 145 -5.24 8.05 11.42
C ASN A 145 -4.12 7.35 12.20
N ARG A 146 -3.86 6.08 11.87
CA ARG A 146 -2.75 5.31 12.47
C ARG A 146 -1.41 5.85 12.04
N ALA A 147 -1.23 6.11 10.74
CA ALA A 147 0.02 6.67 10.23
C ALA A 147 0.37 8.00 10.89
N ARG A 148 -0.62 8.83 11.23
CA ARG A 148 -0.43 10.07 11.99
C ARG A 148 0.00 9.82 13.44
N VAL A 149 -0.59 8.83 14.11
CA VAL A 149 -0.18 8.44 15.47
C VAL A 149 1.27 7.97 15.46
N TYR A 150 1.66 7.13 14.50
CA TYR A 150 3.06 6.68 14.38
C TYR A 150 4.01 7.82 14.05
N GLU A 151 3.57 8.83 13.33
CA GLU A 151 4.38 10.02 13.03
C GLU A 151 4.77 10.79 14.30
N ILE A 152 3.86 10.93 15.25
CA ILE A 152 4.10 11.57 16.54
C ILE A 152 5.00 10.68 17.42
N LEU A 153 4.65 9.40 17.52
CA LEU A 153 5.37 8.45 18.38
C LEU A 153 6.79 8.17 17.90
N PHE A 154 7.06 8.27 16.59
CA PHE A 154 8.37 7.97 16.00
C PHE A 154 9.51 8.76 16.63
N LEU A 155 9.36 10.08 16.73
CA LEU A 155 10.39 10.94 17.32
C LEU A 155 10.61 10.61 18.80
N PHE A 156 9.52 10.34 19.52
CA PHE A 156 9.56 9.99 20.92
C PHE A 156 10.33 8.67 21.13
N VAL A 157 10.00 7.63 20.38
CA VAL A 157 10.68 6.32 20.43
C VAL A 157 12.16 6.44 20.06
N LEU A 158 12.47 7.18 18.99
CA LEU A 158 13.84 7.35 18.52
C LEU A 158 14.71 8.05 19.57
N ILE A 159 14.21 9.13 20.18
CA ILE A 159 14.94 9.88 21.22
C ILE A 159 15.21 8.98 22.43
N LEU A 160 14.22 8.19 22.84
CA LEU A 160 14.39 7.30 24.00
C LEU A 160 15.36 6.14 23.72
N LEU A 161 15.34 5.56 22.52
CA LEU A 161 16.32 4.56 22.11
C LEU A 161 17.75 5.11 22.08
N LEU A 162 17.93 6.33 21.55
CA LEU A 162 19.22 7.01 21.56
C LEU A 162 19.69 7.31 23.00
N ALA A 163 18.79 7.80 23.86
CA ALA A 163 19.10 8.04 25.25
C ALA A 163 19.52 6.75 25.98
N LEU A 164 18.81 5.64 25.74
CA LEU A 164 19.14 4.34 26.29
C LEU A 164 20.56 3.93 25.92
N THR A 165 20.91 3.96 24.64
CA THR A 165 22.25 3.57 24.17
C THR A 165 23.34 4.50 24.72
N VAL A 166 23.10 5.81 24.81
CA VAL A 166 24.08 6.76 25.36
C VAL A 166 24.32 6.53 26.87
N PHE A 167 23.26 6.24 27.62
CA PHE A 167 23.41 6.02 29.07
C PHE A 167 24.02 4.65 29.40
N SER A 168 23.75 3.62 28.59
CA SER A 168 24.27 2.26 28.82
C SER A 168 25.74 2.11 28.47
N VAL A 169 26.29 2.93 27.57
CA VAL A 169 27.71 2.89 27.15
C VAL A 169 28.67 2.94 28.35
N LYS A 170 28.32 3.67 29.43
CA LYS A 170 29.16 3.79 30.62
C LYS A 170 29.38 2.46 31.34
N ASN A 171 28.47 1.52 31.21
CA ASN A 171 28.48 0.23 31.90
C ASN A 171 29.06 -0.90 31.04
N ILE A 172 29.45 -0.61 29.78
CA ILE A 172 29.99 -1.58 28.84
C ILE A 172 31.34 -2.11 29.33
N LYS A 173 31.43 -3.44 29.47
CA LYS A 173 32.66 -4.17 29.73
C LYS A 173 33.25 -4.67 28.40
N PHE A 174 34.36 -4.10 27.99
CA PHE A 174 35.00 -4.45 26.73
C PHE A 174 35.45 -5.93 26.68
N GLU A 175 35.66 -6.58 27.82
CA GLU A 175 35.97 -8.01 27.94
C GLU A 175 34.87 -8.88 27.31
N TYR A 176 33.59 -8.47 27.38
CA TYR A 176 32.48 -9.19 26.81
C TYR A 176 32.37 -9.03 25.27
N LEU A 177 33.02 -8.01 24.74
CA LEU A 177 33.07 -7.73 23.29
C LEU A 177 34.31 -8.34 22.64
N THR A 178 35.30 -8.79 23.41
CA THR A 178 36.47 -9.47 22.85
C THR A 178 36.14 -10.95 22.61
N PRO A 179 36.21 -11.46 21.37
CA PRO A 179 36.03 -12.87 21.13
C PRO A 179 37.17 -13.65 21.79
N ASN A 180 36.85 -14.65 22.59
CA ASN A 180 37.85 -15.65 23.02
C ASN A 180 38.35 -16.41 21.79
N LEU A 181 39.42 -15.92 21.18
CA LEU A 181 40.04 -16.41 19.95
C LEU A 181 40.66 -17.81 20.07
N THR A 182 40.84 -18.30 21.31
CA THR A 182 41.63 -19.50 21.61
C THR A 182 40.93 -20.85 21.29
N SER A 183 39.66 -20.89 20.90
CA SER A 183 38.96 -22.17 20.68
C SER A 183 38.04 -22.25 19.46
N ARG A 184 38.13 -21.30 18.55
CA ARG A 184 37.15 -21.25 17.43
C ARG A 184 37.79 -21.60 16.08
N VAL A 185 38.18 -22.83 15.93
CA VAL A 185 38.10 -23.52 14.65
C VAL A 185 36.62 -23.46 14.20
N LEU A 186 36.34 -23.08 12.96
CA LEU A 186 35.01 -23.11 12.33
C LEU A 186 34.39 -24.49 12.55
N ASN A 187 33.64 -24.62 13.63
CA ASN A 187 32.99 -25.88 13.98
C ASN A 187 31.60 -25.90 13.28
N LEU A 188 31.22 -27.03 12.70
CA LEU A 188 29.91 -27.23 12.05
C LEU A 188 28.74 -26.80 12.95
N ASP A 189 28.87 -26.95 14.27
CA ASP A 189 27.86 -26.54 15.24
C ASP A 189 27.71 -25.02 15.33
N LEU A 190 28.80 -24.28 15.23
CA LEU A 190 28.76 -22.82 15.17
C LEU A 190 28.08 -22.33 13.90
N LEU A 191 28.37 -22.96 12.76
CA LEU A 191 27.73 -22.63 11.48
C LEU A 191 26.21 -22.88 11.52
N LYS A 192 25.78 -24.02 12.07
CA LYS A 192 24.34 -24.33 12.27
C LYS A 192 23.66 -23.27 13.16
N LYS A 193 24.32 -22.83 14.23
CA LYS A 193 23.82 -21.78 15.12
C LYS A 193 23.71 -20.43 14.40
N CYS A 194 24.70 -20.06 13.60
CA CYS A 194 24.66 -18.84 12.79
C CYS A 194 23.54 -18.87 11.76
N ILE A 195 23.32 -20.00 11.08
CA ILE A 195 22.22 -20.17 10.13
C ILE A 195 20.87 -20.02 10.84
N LYS A 196 20.69 -20.64 12.00
CA LYS A 196 19.46 -20.52 12.79
C LYS A 196 19.20 -19.07 13.21
N ASN A 197 20.23 -18.36 13.71
CA ASN A 197 20.14 -16.96 14.06
C ASN A 197 19.80 -16.07 12.86
N THR A 198 20.45 -16.30 11.73
CA THR A 198 20.15 -15.61 10.46
C THR A 198 18.70 -15.78 10.07
N TYR A 199 18.18 -17.01 10.19
CA TYR A 199 16.77 -17.30 9.91
C TYR A 199 15.83 -16.58 10.89
N LEU A 200 16.17 -16.50 12.20
CA LEU A 200 15.38 -15.76 13.18
C LEU A 200 15.34 -14.25 12.88
N VAL A 201 16.48 -13.66 12.48
CA VAL A 201 16.51 -12.25 12.04
C VAL A 201 15.63 -12.05 10.82
N PHE A 202 15.77 -12.89 9.80
CA PHE A 202 14.92 -12.85 8.62
C PHE A 202 13.43 -12.98 8.98
N ALA A 203 13.08 -13.93 9.84
CA ALA A 203 11.71 -14.15 10.29
C ALA A 203 11.13 -12.94 11.03
N SER A 204 11.93 -12.22 11.82
CA SER A 204 11.48 -10.99 12.50
C SER A 204 11.18 -9.85 11.52
N TYR A 205 11.78 -9.87 10.34
CA TYR A 205 11.58 -8.88 9.28
C TYR A 205 10.54 -9.30 8.23
N THR A 206 9.87 -10.44 8.40
CA THR A 206 8.78 -10.86 7.48
C THR A 206 7.54 -9.96 7.56
N THR A 207 7.45 -9.07 8.56
CA THR A 207 6.47 -7.97 8.59
C THR A 207 6.55 -7.07 7.35
N LEU A 208 7.66 -7.08 6.60
CA LEU A 208 7.78 -6.47 5.27
C LEU A 208 6.68 -6.94 4.29
N PHE A 209 6.11 -8.13 4.52
CA PHE A 209 4.97 -8.62 3.75
C PHE A 209 3.76 -7.67 3.79
N CYS A 210 3.60 -6.91 4.87
CA CYS A 210 2.55 -5.91 5.02
C CYS A 210 2.61 -4.80 3.94
N LEU A 211 3.75 -4.66 3.23
CA LEU A 211 3.89 -3.81 2.07
C LEU A 211 2.83 -4.09 0.99
N LEU A 212 2.47 -5.35 0.80
CA LEU A 212 1.48 -5.75 -0.19
C LEU A 212 0.05 -5.28 0.13
N PHE A 213 -0.22 -4.86 1.36
CA PHE A 213 -1.53 -4.32 1.78
C PHE A 213 -1.64 -2.80 1.63
N ILE A 214 -0.56 -2.12 1.27
CA ILE A 214 -0.58 -0.66 1.09
C ILE A 214 -1.23 -0.34 -0.26
N PRO A 215 -2.30 0.50 -0.28
CA PRO A 215 -2.93 0.92 -1.52
C PRO A 215 -1.93 1.60 -2.45
N GLN A 216 -1.86 1.12 -3.68
CA GLN A 216 -1.07 1.75 -4.74
C GLN A 216 -1.96 2.76 -5.45
N GLN A 217 -1.48 3.99 -5.61
CA GLN A 217 -2.25 5.06 -6.22
C GLN A 217 -2.08 5.07 -7.74
N GLY A 218 -3.19 5.23 -8.49
CA GLY A 218 -3.27 5.68 -9.87
C GLY A 218 -2.68 4.75 -10.95
N LYS A 219 -3.39 4.58 -12.06
CA LYS A 219 -3.00 3.66 -13.15
C LYS A 219 -1.72 4.09 -13.90
N ARG A 220 -1.32 5.37 -13.90
CA ARG A 220 -0.12 5.87 -14.61
C ARG A 220 1.09 6.15 -13.73
N GLY A 221 0.89 6.49 -12.46
CA GLY A 221 1.96 6.74 -11.48
C GLY A 221 2.49 5.50 -10.78
N ILE A 222 1.90 4.31 -11.00
CA ILE A 222 2.20 3.08 -10.26
C ILE A 222 3.69 2.75 -10.24
N TYR A 223 4.38 2.83 -11.37
CA TYR A 223 5.80 2.46 -11.45
C TYR A 223 6.70 3.42 -10.65
N GLN A 224 6.49 4.71 -10.76
CA GLN A 224 7.26 5.70 -9.98
C GLN A 224 6.95 5.62 -8.49
N HIS A 225 5.69 5.37 -8.13
CA HIS A 225 5.25 5.17 -6.75
C HIS A 225 5.84 3.89 -6.15
N THR A 226 5.80 2.78 -6.87
CA THR A 226 6.35 1.50 -6.40
C THR A 226 7.85 1.58 -6.19
N ASP A 227 8.60 2.24 -7.09
CA ASP A 227 10.04 2.42 -6.97
C ASP A 227 10.41 3.29 -5.75
N ARG A 228 9.70 4.40 -5.55
CA ARG A 228 9.89 5.29 -4.41
C ARG A 228 9.50 4.61 -3.09
N LEU A 229 8.42 3.85 -3.10
CA LEU A 229 7.96 3.06 -1.97
C LEU A 229 9.00 2.01 -1.57
N CYS A 230 9.50 1.23 -2.53
CA CYS A 230 10.55 0.23 -2.31
C CYS A 230 11.83 0.86 -1.75
N LYS A 231 12.29 1.99 -2.31
CA LYS A 231 13.44 2.74 -1.78
C LYS A 231 13.21 3.18 -0.34
N THR A 232 12.02 3.70 -0.02
CA THR A 232 11.67 4.15 1.33
C THR A 232 11.74 3.00 2.33
N ILE A 233 11.22 1.83 1.98
CA ILE A 233 11.23 0.66 2.85
C ILE A 233 12.62 0.03 2.95
N CYS A 234 13.41 0.05 1.88
CA CYS A 234 14.82 -0.36 1.91
C CYS A 234 15.60 0.47 2.95
N VAL A 235 15.41 1.79 2.96
CA VAL A 235 16.03 2.68 3.95
C VAL A 235 15.51 2.37 5.36
N SER A 236 14.21 2.12 5.53
CA SER A 236 13.63 1.73 6.83
C SER A 236 14.27 0.44 7.37
N LEU A 237 14.41 -0.57 6.50
CA LEU A 237 15.03 -1.85 6.86
C LEU A 237 16.50 -1.69 7.27
N LEU A 238 17.29 -0.93 6.50
CA LEU A 238 18.69 -0.68 6.81
C LEU A 238 18.87 0.06 8.13
N ILE A 239 18.08 1.11 8.38
CA ILE A 239 18.13 1.86 9.65
C ILE A 239 17.72 0.95 10.81
N SER A 240 16.64 0.19 10.69
CA SER A 240 16.20 -0.73 11.73
C SER A 240 17.25 -1.80 12.04
N SER A 241 17.93 -2.31 11.03
CA SER A 241 19.01 -3.30 11.19
C SER A 241 20.24 -2.72 11.89
N VAL A 242 20.61 -1.47 11.56
CA VAL A 242 21.72 -0.77 12.24
C VAL A 242 21.37 -0.52 13.72
N VAL A 243 20.15 -0.06 13.99
CA VAL A 243 19.70 0.14 15.38
C VAL A 243 19.70 -1.18 16.16
N LEU A 244 19.18 -2.26 15.57
CA LEU A 244 19.22 -3.58 16.19
C LEU A 244 20.65 -4.04 16.48
N LEU A 245 21.58 -3.82 15.54
CA LEU A 245 22.99 -4.19 15.72
C LEU A 245 23.64 -3.41 16.86
N ILE A 246 23.42 -2.11 16.93
CA ILE A 246 23.93 -1.25 18.01
C ILE A 246 23.37 -1.71 19.35
N LEU A 247 22.05 -1.91 19.46
CA LEU A 247 21.41 -2.39 20.68
C LEU A 247 21.90 -3.78 21.09
N TYR A 248 22.15 -4.67 20.14
CA TYR A 248 22.66 -6.00 20.42
C TYR A 248 24.09 -5.97 20.97
N LEU A 249 24.96 -5.13 20.37
CA LEU A 249 26.32 -4.93 20.88
C LEU A 249 26.33 -4.29 22.26
N ASP A 250 25.45 -3.33 22.50
CA ASP A 250 25.29 -2.68 23.82
C ASP A 250 24.84 -3.69 24.87
N LEU A 251 23.85 -4.53 24.58
CA LEU A 251 23.37 -5.57 25.47
C LEU A 251 24.46 -6.62 25.80
N ILE A 252 25.22 -7.06 24.78
CA ILE A 252 26.35 -7.98 25.02
C ILE A 252 27.43 -7.32 25.89
N GLY A 253 27.76 -6.05 25.61
CA GLY A 253 28.75 -5.31 26.37
C GLY A 253 28.38 -5.10 27.83
N ASN A 254 27.09 -4.96 28.13
CA ASN A 254 26.62 -4.79 29.52
C ASN A 254 26.49 -6.11 30.28
N PHE A 255 25.95 -7.17 29.66
CA PHE A 255 25.58 -8.40 30.36
C PHE A 255 26.47 -9.61 30.04
N GLY A 256 27.17 -9.57 28.91
CA GLY A 256 27.82 -10.76 28.36
C GLY A 256 26.83 -11.74 27.74
N SER A 257 27.33 -12.61 26.87
CA SER A 257 26.47 -13.52 26.07
C SER A 257 25.73 -14.57 26.93
N GLY A 258 26.35 -15.03 28.04
CA GLY A 258 25.76 -16.04 28.92
C GLY A 258 24.52 -15.54 29.67
N ALA A 259 24.61 -14.39 30.32
CA ALA A 259 23.49 -13.80 31.03
C ALA A 259 22.41 -13.31 30.08
N LEU A 260 22.81 -12.69 28.95
CA LEU A 260 21.88 -12.20 27.93
C LEU A 260 20.97 -13.30 27.38
N SER A 261 21.49 -14.51 27.19
CA SER A 261 20.73 -15.65 26.67
C SER A 261 19.62 -16.16 27.60
N GLN A 262 19.72 -15.86 28.90
CA GLN A 262 18.71 -16.26 29.89
C GLN A 262 17.65 -15.19 30.13
N MET A 263 17.86 -13.99 29.62
CA MET A 263 16.93 -12.87 29.81
C MET A 263 15.77 -12.94 28.79
N ARG A 264 14.54 -12.84 29.30
CA ARG A 264 13.34 -12.85 28.47
C ARG A 264 13.15 -11.53 27.69
N PHE A 265 13.41 -10.41 28.38
CA PHE A 265 13.34 -9.06 27.83
C PHE A 265 14.63 -8.30 28.13
N PRO A 266 15.74 -8.58 27.42
CA PRO A 266 17.06 -8.04 27.81
C PRO A 266 17.11 -6.51 27.87
N ILE A 267 16.41 -5.85 26.94
CA ILE A 267 16.41 -4.40 26.88
C ILE A 267 15.67 -3.76 28.07
N VAL A 268 14.65 -4.42 28.58
CA VAL A 268 13.94 -3.97 29.81
C VAL A 268 14.83 -4.11 31.03
N THR A 269 15.59 -5.21 31.11
CA THR A 269 16.58 -5.42 32.15
C THR A 269 17.69 -4.35 32.12
N LEU A 270 18.14 -3.96 30.91
CA LEU A 270 19.11 -2.89 30.72
C LEU A 270 18.59 -1.55 31.27
N ILE A 271 17.33 -1.22 30.99
CA ILE A 271 16.70 0.00 31.51
C ILE A 271 16.76 0.01 33.04
N GLY A 272 16.41 -1.10 33.72
CA GLY A 272 16.44 -1.23 35.18
C GLY A 272 17.81 -1.05 35.78
N THR A 273 18.91 -1.20 35.02
CA THR A 273 20.27 -0.98 35.49
C THR A 273 20.74 0.48 35.41
N ILE A 274 20.07 1.31 34.59
CA ILE A 274 20.59 2.64 34.24
C ILE A 274 20.04 3.75 35.12
N SER A 275 18.76 3.72 35.51
CA SER A 275 18.17 4.83 36.26
C SER A 275 16.75 4.57 36.79
N ARG A 276 16.25 5.53 37.61
CA ARG A 276 14.87 5.57 38.11
C ARG A 276 13.81 5.95 37.07
N ILE A 277 14.14 5.91 35.76
CA ILE A 277 13.26 6.31 34.65
C ILE A 277 12.62 5.09 33.98
N ASP A 278 12.64 3.95 34.63
CA ASP A 278 12.26 2.64 34.09
C ASP A 278 10.86 2.64 33.47
N SER A 279 9.86 3.16 34.19
CA SER A 279 8.47 3.18 33.75
C SER A 279 8.27 4.08 32.50
N PHE A 280 9.02 5.17 32.41
CA PHE A 280 8.93 6.07 31.26
C PHE A 280 9.55 5.43 29.99
N MET A 281 10.69 4.76 30.14
CA MET A 281 11.32 4.08 29.02
C MET A 281 10.53 2.85 28.55
N LEU A 282 9.83 2.14 29.43
CA LEU A 282 8.93 1.06 29.06
C LEU A 282 7.78 1.50 28.14
N THR A 283 7.35 2.77 28.23
CA THR A 283 6.28 3.30 27.38
C THR A 283 6.62 3.24 25.88
N VAL A 284 7.90 3.27 25.49
CA VAL A 284 8.36 3.09 24.11
C VAL A 284 7.89 1.75 23.55
N TRP A 285 8.13 0.66 24.28
CA TRP A 285 7.76 -0.67 23.82
C TRP A 285 6.25 -0.90 23.90
N PHE A 286 5.56 -0.25 24.84
CA PHE A 286 4.10 -0.29 24.86
C PHE A 286 3.51 0.29 23.58
N PHE A 287 3.97 1.46 23.17
CA PHE A 287 3.49 2.07 21.93
C PHE A 287 3.85 1.25 20.69
N THR A 288 5.08 0.70 20.64
CA THR A 288 5.52 -0.15 19.53
C THR A 288 4.73 -1.45 19.43
N LEU A 289 4.55 -2.17 20.53
CA LEU A 289 3.77 -3.41 20.56
C LEU A 289 2.28 -3.16 20.27
N PHE A 290 1.72 -2.05 20.78
CA PHE A 290 0.36 -1.65 20.48
C PHE A 290 0.17 -1.33 18.99
N ALA A 291 1.16 -0.66 18.40
CA ALA A 291 1.19 -0.36 16.98
C ALA A 291 1.19 -1.64 16.12
N LEU A 292 2.09 -2.58 16.43
CA LEU A 292 2.18 -3.88 15.78
C LEU A 292 0.87 -4.67 15.88
N LEU A 293 0.31 -4.79 17.08
CA LEU A 293 -0.96 -5.47 17.29
C LEU A 293 -2.09 -4.87 16.46
N ASN A 294 -2.18 -3.54 16.43
CA ASN A 294 -3.19 -2.83 15.66
C ASN A 294 -3.07 -3.07 14.14
N MET A 295 -1.84 -3.10 13.61
CA MET A 295 -1.62 -3.33 12.18
C MET A 295 -2.05 -4.74 11.75
N HIS A 296 -1.61 -5.77 12.46
CA HIS A 296 -1.98 -7.15 12.14
C HIS A 296 -3.47 -7.42 12.32
N GLN A 297 -4.11 -6.83 13.34
CA GLN A 297 -5.57 -6.91 13.47
C GLN A 297 -6.32 -6.21 12.34
N TYR A 298 -5.80 -5.09 11.85
CA TYR A 298 -6.41 -4.40 10.72
C TYR A 298 -6.36 -5.23 9.44
N TYR A 299 -5.22 -5.84 9.14
CA TYR A 299 -5.08 -6.70 7.97
C TYR A 299 -5.95 -7.95 8.10
N SER A 300 -5.98 -8.59 9.27
CA SER A 300 -6.89 -9.69 9.56
C SER A 300 -8.35 -9.31 9.35
N GLY A 301 -8.75 -8.10 9.81
CA GLY A 301 -10.11 -7.57 9.62
C GLY A 301 -10.48 -7.31 8.16
N LYS A 302 -9.51 -6.91 7.32
CA LYS A 302 -9.72 -6.77 5.88
C LYS A 302 -9.83 -8.13 5.18
N LEU A 303 -9.01 -9.10 5.55
CA LEU A 303 -9.01 -10.44 4.96
C LEU A 303 -10.29 -11.20 5.28
N ILE A 304 -10.76 -11.17 6.54
CA ILE A 304 -12.01 -11.85 6.92
C ILE A 304 -13.21 -11.25 6.19
N LYS A 305 -13.22 -9.95 5.90
CA LYS A 305 -14.27 -9.31 5.11
C LYS A 305 -14.38 -9.93 3.71
N ILE A 306 -13.25 -10.25 3.07
CA ILE A 306 -13.23 -10.89 1.75
C ILE A 306 -13.77 -12.32 1.85
N ILE A 307 -13.37 -13.07 2.89
CA ILE A 307 -13.82 -14.46 3.11
C ILE A 307 -15.33 -14.52 3.32
N ALA A 308 -15.88 -13.61 4.13
CA ALA A 308 -17.29 -13.62 4.53
C ALA A 308 -18.23 -12.92 3.52
N GLY A 309 -17.72 -12.17 2.56
CA GLY A 309 -18.52 -11.56 1.46
C GLY A 309 -19.56 -10.52 1.90
N ASN A 310 -19.49 -9.98 3.13
CA ASN A 310 -20.52 -9.13 3.71
C ASN A 310 -19.98 -7.78 4.21
N ASN A 311 -20.83 -6.74 4.29
CA ASN A 311 -20.46 -5.37 4.60
C ASN A 311 -20.31 -4.99 6.09
N GLY A 312 -20.39 -5.93 7.02
CA GLY A 312 -20.39 -5.68 8.47
C GLY A 312 -19.01 -5.43 9.11
N ARG A 313 -18.29 -4.35 8.78
CA ARG A 313 -16.92 -4.06 9.26
C ARG A 313 -16.70 -4.20 10.77
N ARG A 314 -17.64 -3.70 11.61
CA ARG A 314 -17.50 -3.75 13.08
C ARG A 314 -17.57 -5.17 13.63
N ARG A 315 -18.42 -6.04 13.06
CA ARG A 315 -18.55 -7.44 13.50
C ARG A 315 -17.28 -8.24 13.26
N TYR A 316 -16.58 -7.99 12.15
CA TYR A 316 -15.34 -8.69 11.81
C TYR A 316 -14.17 -8.28 12.70
N ILE A 317 -14.07 -6.99 13.07
CA ILE A 317 -13.07 -6.53 14.02
C ILE A 317 -13.26 -7.20 15.38
N ALA A 318 -14.50 -7.29 15.86
CA ALA A 318 -14.82 -7.97 17.12
C ALA A 318 -14.46 -9.46 17.07
N ALA A 319 -14.78 -10.16 15.97
CA ALA A 319 -14.42 -11.56 15.79
C ALA A 319 -12.89 -11.78 15.79
N VAL A 320 -12.14 -10.96 15.05
CA VAL A 320 -10.68 -11.00 15.03
C VAL A 320 -10.12 -10.75 16.44
N ALA A 321 -10.61 -9.74 17.14
CA ALA A 321 -10.17 -9.41 18.50
C ALA A 321 -10.45 -10.59 19.47
N PHE A 322 -11.62 -11.21 19.38
CA PHE A 322 -11.95 -12.37 20.20
C PHE A 322 -11.02 -13.56 19.94
N VAL A 323 -10.77 -13.90 18.68
CA VAL A 323 -9.87 -15.01 18.33
C VAL A 323 -8.42 -14.70 18.79
N THR A 324 -7.93 -13.47 18.57
CA THR A 324 -6.61 -13.04 19.02
C THR A 324 -6.48 -13.14 20.56
N TYR A 325 -7.53 -12.74 21.28
CA TYR A 325 -7.57 -12.87 22.75
C TYR A 325 -7.51 -14.33 23.19
N ALA A 326 -8.33 -15.20 22.58
CA ALA A 326 -8.32 -16.64 22.88
C ALA A 326 -6.93 -17.27 22.64
N VAL A 327 -6.28 -16.94 21.52
CA VAL A 327 -4.92 -17.38 21.22
C VAL A 327 -3.93 -16.92 22.30
N SER A 328 -4.00 -15.65 22.71
CA SER A 328 -3.12 -15.09 23.76
C SER A 328 -3.28 -15.82 25.12
N ILE A 329 -4.51 -16.17 25.49
CA ILE A 329 -4.80 -16.94 26.72
C ILE A 329 -4.24 -18.36 26.62
N VAL A 330 -4.42 -19.02 25.48
CA VAL A 330 -3.84 -20.36 25.25
C VAL A 330 -2.31 -20.33 25.31
N LEU A 331 -1.67 -19.31 24.78
CA LEU A 331 -0.21 -19.13 24.84
C LEU A 331 0.30 -18.92 26.27
N LYS A 332 -0.49 -18.26 27.12
CA LYS A 332 -0.10 -17.98 28.53
C LYS A 332 -0.21 -19.22 29.41
N TYR A 333 -1.32 -19.95 29.29
CA TYR A 333 -1.65 -21.01 30.23
C TYR A 333 -1.41 -22.43 29.71
N GLY A 334 -0.95 -22.57 28.46
CA GLY A 334 -0.66 -23.86 27.87
C GLY A 334 0.79 -24.30 28.08
N ASP A 335 0.98 -25.49 28.67
CA ASP A 335 2.31 -26.08 28.86
C ASP A 335 2.95 -26.41 27.49
N ASP A 336 4.15 -25.91 27.25
CA ASP A 336 4.96 -26.10 26.03
C ASP A 336 4.27 -25.70 24.69
N ILE A 337 3.05 -25.13 24.76
CA ILE A 337 2.30 -24.69 23.58
C ILE A 337 3.02 -23.54 22.90
N MET A 338 3.61 -22.62 23.66
CA MET A 338 4.35 -21.48 23.10
C MET A 338 5.49 -21.92 22.18
N ASN A 339 6.28 -22.90 22.57
CA ASN A 339 7.37 -23.43 21.77
C ASN A 339 6.87 -24.10 20.49
N ARG A 340 5.77 -24.85 20.56
CA ARG A 340 5.13 -25.47 19.37
C ARG A 340 4.56 -24.42 18.45
N TYR A 341 3.91 -23.41 19.00
CA TYR A 341 3.32 -22.31 18.28
C TYR A 341 4.39 -21.48 17.51
N LEU A 342 5.49 -21.15 18.18
CA LEU A 342 6.65 -20.50 17.55
C LEU A 342 7.26 -21.34 16.45
N LYS A 343 7.37 -22.66 16.64
CA LYS A 343 7.84 -23.58 15.58
C LYS A 343 6.91 -23.56 14.36
N VAL A 344 5.61 -23.59 14.55
CA VAL A 344 4.64 -23.50 13.43
C VAL A 344 4.76 -22.14 12.72
N LEU A 345 4.84 -21.06 13.47
CA LEU A 345 5.00 -19.72 12.87
C LEU A 345 6.30 -19.62 12.06
N LEU A 346 7.43 -20.10 12.62
CA LEU A 346 8.73 -20.01 11.98
C LEU A 346 8.87 -20.98 10.80
N TYR A 347 8.50 -22.23 10.95
CA TYR A 347 8.77 -23.25 9.94
C TYR A 347 7.67 -23.45 8.90
N VAL A 348 6.46 -22.95 9.17
CA VAL A 348 5.33 -23.00 8.24
C VAL A 348 4.92 -21.59 7.80
N GLY A 349 4.69 -20.68 8.73
CA GLY A 349 4.19 -19.33 8.44
C GLY A 349 5.17 -18.51 7.60
N VAL A 350 6.44 -18.44 8.00
CA VAL A 350 7.46 -17.64 7.30
C VAL A 350 7.73 -18.15 5.87
N PRO A 351 7.97 -19.44 5.61
CA PRO A 351 8.11 -19.94 4.24
C PRO A 351 6.88 -19.68 3.39
N MET A 352 5.69 -19.80 3.96
CA MET A 352 4.43 -19.53 3.27
C MET A 352 4.33 -18.07 2.82
N LEU A 353 4.72 -17.10 3.67
CA LEU A 353 4.76 -15.69 3.28
C LEU A 353 5.74 -15.41 2.13
N VAL A 354 6.84 -16.14 2.06
CA VAL A 354 7.81 -16.02 0.97
C VAL A 354 7.26 -16.64 -0.33
N LEU A 355 6.49 -17.72 -0.22
CA LEU A 355 5.90 -18.39 -1.39
C LEU A 355 4.80 -17.56 -2.05
N ILE A 356 4.03 -16.76 -1.30
CA ILE A 356 2.93 -15.95 -1.84
C ILE A 356 3.40 -15.00 -2.96
N PRO A 357 4.39 -14.12 -2.77
CA PRO A 357 4.86 -13.26 -3.84
C PRO A 357 5.47 -14.06 -5.01
N VAL A 358 6.08 -15.22 -4.77
CA VAL A 358 6.55 -16.11 -5.84
C VAL A 358 5.37 -16.62 -6.67
N VAL A 359 4.30 -17.09 -6.03
CA VAL A 359 3.07 -17.52 -6.72
C VAL A 359 2.46 -16.37 -7.51
N ILE A 360 2.38 -15.17 -6.95
CA ILE A 360 1.88 -13.98 -7.65
C ILE A 360 2.73 -13.68 -8.89
N ILE A 361 4.05 -13.75 -8.78
CA ILE A 361 4.96 -13.53 -9.91
C ILE A 361 4.75 -14.57 -11.00
N LEU A 362 4.64 -15.85 -10.64
CA LEU A 362 4.47 -16.93 -11.59
C LEU A 362 3.09 -16.94 -12.26
N THR A 363 2.03 -16.58 -11.52
CA THR A 363 0.66 -16.55 -12.04
C THR A 363 0.34 -15.24 -12.75
N GLY A 364 0.97 -14.13 -12.31
CA GLY A 364 0.76 -12.79 -12.85
C GLY A 364 1.65 -12.45 -14.05
N CYS A 365 2.61 -13.29 -14.42
CA CYS A 365 3.44 -13.14 -15.63
C CYS A 365 2.71 -13.44 -16.94
N ARG A 366 1.39 -13.51 -16.95
CA ARG A 366 0.65 -13.33 -18.21
C ARG A 366 0.89 -11.90 -18.64
N SER A 367 1.60 -11.74 -19.75
CA SER A 367 1.52 -10.50 -20.53
C SER A 367 0.03 -10.21 -20.69
N ASP A 368 -0.43 -9.05 -20.22
CA ASP A 368 -1.69 -8.47 -20.68
C ASP A 368 -1.53 -8.43 -22.20
N GLN A 369 -2.07 -9.43 -22.90
CA GLN A 369 -1.96 -9.48 -24.34
C GLN A 369 -2.70 -8.25 -24.85
N LEU A 370 -2.15 -7.56 -25.84
CA LEU A 370 -2.82 -6.41 -26.47
C LEU A 370 -4.26 -6.79 -26.88
N GLU A 371 -4.48 -8.07 -27.17
CA GLU A 371 -5.76 -8.68 -27.54
C GLU A 371 -6.80 -8.66 -26.40
N ASP A 372 -6.36 -8.59 -25.14
CA ASP A 372 -7.23 -8.51 -23.95
C ASP A 372 -7.58 -7.06 -23.57
N ARG A 373 -7.04 -6.07 -24.27
CA ARG A 373 -7.32 -4.65 -24.06
C ARG A 373 -8.23 -4.09 -25.14
N CYS A 374 -9.04 -3.12 -24.77
CA CYS A 374 -9.73 -2.24 -25.69
C CYS A 374 -9.29 -0.79 -25.44
N PHE A 375 -9.10 -0.07 -26.54
CA PHE A 375 -8.55 1.28 -26.49
C PHE A 375 -9.65 2.25 -26.90
N PRO A 376 -10.24 3.03 -25.97
CA PRO A 376 -11.13 4.10 -26.35
C PRO A 376 -10.35 5.16 -27.13
N MET A 377 -10.90 5.62 -28.23
CA MET A 377 -10.31 6.64 -29.09
C MET A 377 -10.87 8.01 -28.82
N LEU A 378 -12.08 8.09 -28.26
CA LEU A 378 -12.76 9.31 -27.89
C LEU A 378 -13.40 9.16 -26.50
N ALA A 379 -13.36 10.25 -25.71
CA ALA A 379 -14.13 10.42 -24.48
C ALA A 379 -15.01 11.67 -24.64
N ALA A 380 -16.24 11.61 -24.14
CA ALA A 380 -17.18 12.72 -24.18
C ALA A 380 -17.73 13.02 -22.77
N ALA A 381 -17.91 14.30 -22.45
CA ALA A 381 -18.61 14.77 -21.28
C ALA A 381 -19.68 15.78 -21.71
N ASP A 382 -20.94 15.51 -21.39
CA ASP A 382 -22.04 16.41 -21.73
C ASP A 382 -23.00 16.62 -20.57
N MET A 383 -23.82 17.66 -20.63
CA MET A 383 -24.84 17.99 -19.66
C MET A 383 -26.15 18.33 -20.38
N ASN A 384 -27.20 17.61 -20.05
CA ASN A 384 -28.52 17.85 -20.61
C ASN A 384 -29.19 19.10 -20.02
N LYS A 385 -30.32 19.51 -20.59
CA LYS A 385 -31.09 20.70 -20.13
C LYS A 385 -31.66 20.55 -18.71
N GLU A 386 -31.70 19.34 -18.17
CA GLU A 386 -32.17 19.03 -16.82
C GLU A 386 -31.03 19.04 -15.79
N GLY A 387 -29.77 19.30 -16.25
CA GLY A 387 -28.57 19.35 -15.42
C GLY A 387 -27.96 17.97 -15.13
N GLU A 388 -28.43 16.92 -15.81
CA GLU A 388 -27.83 15.60 -15.69
C GLU A 388 -26.57 15.51 -16.55
N VAL A 389 -25.49 15.07 -15.96
CA VAL A 389 -24.18 14.91 -16.60
C VAL A 389 -24.05 13.49 -17.15
N THR A 390 -23.50 13.38 -18.34
CA THR A 390 -23.20 12.10 -19.00
C THR A 390 -21.75 12.03 -19.40
N PHE A 391 -21.11 10.89 -19.11
CA PHE A 391 -19.74 10.59 -19.56
C PHE A 391 -19.77 9.36 -20.45
N GLU A 392 -19.13 9.44 -21.61
CA GLU A 392 -19.16 8.38 -22.60
C GLU A 392 -17.78 8.13 -23.22
N TYR A 393 -17.52 6.87 -23.60
CA TYR A 393 -16.33 6.48 -24.36
C TYR A 393 -16.71 5.83 -25.69
N ARG A 394 -15.97 6.12 -26.74
CA ARG A 394 -16.08 5.45 -28.04
C ARG A 394 -14.83 4.61 -28.32
N PHE A 395 -15.09 3.37 -28.72
CA PHE A 395 -14.06 2.38 -29.03
C PHE A 395 -14.05 2.12 -30.55
N PRO A 396 -12.87 1.77 -31.12
CA PRO A 396 -12.79 1.39 -32.53
C PRO A 396 -13.76 0.26 -32.86
N ARG A 397 -14.46 0.34 -33.99
CA ARG A 397 -15.31 -0.74 -34.50
C ARG A 397 -14.41 -1.91 -34.92
N VAL A 398 -14.63 -3.08 -34.34
CA VAL A 398 -14.07 -4.34 -34.83
C VAL A 398 -15.15 -4.98 -35.68
N GLU A 399 -14.84 -5.39 -36.92
CA GLU A 399 -15.79 -6.03 -37.83
C GLU A 399 -16.56 -7.14 -37.09
N GLY A 400 -17.88 -6.99 -37.02
CA GLY A 400 -18.83 -7.97 -36.46
C GLY A 400 -19.36 -7.71 -35.05
N ASN A 401 -18.92 -6.68 -34.34
CA ASN A 401 -19.50 -6.31 -33.06
C ASN A 401 -20.23 -4.96 -33.14
N GLU A 402 -21.54 -4.98 -32.88
CA GLU A 402 -22.31 -3.76 -32.64
C GLU A 402 -21.71 -3.01 -31.44
N VAL A 403 -21.48 -1.71 -31.62
CA VAL A 403 -21.13 -0.82 -30.50
C VAL A 403 -22.32 -0.80 -29.55
N LYS A 404 -22.20 -1.45 -28.39
CA LYS A 404 -23.21 -1.30 -27.36
C LYS A 404 -23.02 0.09 -26.76
N GLU A 405 -24.01 0.95 -27.00
CA GLU A 405 -24.20 2.17 -26.23
C GLU A 405 -24.33 1.79 -24.75
N ILE A 406 -23.35 2.16 -23.97
CA ILE A 406 -23.37 1.93 -22.53
C ILE A 406 -22.99 3.21 -21.83
N SER A 407 -23.89 3.64 -21.01
CA SER A 407 -23.91 4.53 -19.86
C SER A 407 -24.54 5.89 -20.05
N ARG A 408 -25.80 5.93 -19.79
CA ARG A 408 -26.44 7.16 -19.29
C ARG A 408 -26.43 7.08 -17.75
N GLY A 409 -25.81 8.06 -17.08
CA GLY A 409 -25.86 8.20 -15.62
C GLY A 409 -24.58 7.92 -14.86
N SER A 410 -23.41 8.04 -15.48
CA SER A 410 -22.13 8.08 -14.74
C SER A 410 -21.87 9.48 -14.18
N TYR A 411 -21.33 9.58 -12.98
CA TYR A 411 -21.06 10.86 -12.32
C TYR A 411 -19.67 11.44 -12.67
N ASP A 412 -18.78 10.62 -13.24
CA ASP A 412 -17.44 10.99 -13.65
C ASP A 412 -16.86 9.98 -14.68
N PHE A 413 -15.71 10.32 -15.25
CA PHE A 413 -15.03 9.47 -16.24
C PHE A 413 -14.52 8.14 -15.66
N GLU A 414 -14.11 8.10 -14.40
CA GLU A 414 -13.65 6.87 -13.75
C GLU A 414 -14.81 5.88 -13.61
N GLN A 415 -15.96 6.36 -13.15
CA GLN A 415 -17.15 5.54 -12.99
C GLN A 415 -17.69 5.06 -14.36
N ALA A 416 -17.67 5.91 -15.39
CA ALA A 416 -18.01 5.51 -16.75
C ALA A 416 -17.10 4.37 -17.21
N LEU A 417 -15.78 4.47 -16.96
CA LEU A 417 -14.82 3.44 -17.33
C LEU A 417 -15.06 2.14 -16.57
N GLU A 418 -15.36 2.20 -15.27
CA GLU A 418 -15.72 1.02 -14.47
C GLU A 418 -16.99 0.33 -15.00
N THR A 419 -18.00 1.10 -15.41
CA THR A 419 -19.21 0.58 -16.02
C THR A 419 -18.92 -0.14 -17.34
N TYR A 420 -18.02 0.41 -18.15
CA TYR A 420 -17.54 -0.25 -19.36
C TYR A 420 -16.75 -1.52 -19.05
N GLU A 421 -15.87 -1.50 -18.04
CA GLU A 421 -15.14 -2.69 -17.59
C GLU A 421 -16.08 -3.83 -17.17
N GLU A 422 -17.22 -3.51 -16.58
CA GLU A 422 -18.22 -4.52 -16.18
C GLU A 422 -18.98 -5.12 -17.37
N SER A 423 -19.14 -4.38 -18.45
CA SER A 423 -19.91 -4.78 -19.62
C SER A 423 -19.07 -5.41 -20.73
N LEU A 424 -17.79 -5.07 -20.83
CA LEU A 424 -16.86 -5.54 -21.84
C LEU A 424 -16.10 -6.79 -21.37
N SER A 425 -15.73 -7.64 -22.33
CA SER A 425 -14.85 -8.79 -22.08
C SER A 425 -13.36 -8.39 -22.00
N LYS A 426 -13.02 -7.15 -22.36
CA LYS A 426 -11.66 -6.61 -22.45
C LYS A 426 -11.48 -5.45 -21.47
N GLU A 427 -10.26 -5.26 -20.95
CA GLU A 427 -9.92 -4.13 -20.07
C GLU A 427 -9.72 -2.86 -20.90
N PRO A 428 -10.45 -1.75 -20.62
CA PRO A 428 -10.24 -0.49 -21.33
C PRO A 428 -8.91 0.16 -20.91
N ASP A 429 -8.12 0.59 -21.90
CA ASP A 429 -6.85 1.29 -21.71
C ASP A 429 -6.89 2.67 -22.40
N THR A 430 -7.01 3.72 -21.60
CA THR A 430 -7.13 5.11 -22.07
C THR A 430 -5.83 5.72 -22.59
N ASN A 431 -4.71 4.98 -22.60
CA ASN A 431 -3.42 5.51 -23.08
C ASN A 431 -3.39 5.89 -24.56
N HIS A 432 -4.35 5.43 -25.34
CA HIS A 432 -4.48 5.73 -26.77
C HIS A 432 -5.62 6.70 -27.08
N LEU A 433 -6.21 7.33 -26.05
CA LEU A 433 -7.26 8.32 -26.24
C LEU A 433 -6.74 9.50 -27.08
N LYS A 434 -7.45 9.81 -28.17
CA LYS A 434 -7.07 10.82 -29.15
C LYS A 434 -7.72 12.17 -28.87
N VAL A 435 -9.02 12.15 -28.55
CA VAL A 435 -9.84 13.34 -28.43
C VAL A 435 -10.75 13.25 -27.20
N ILE A 436 -10.93 14.38 -26.53
CA ILE A 436 -11.98 14.62 -25.55
C ILE A 436 -12.91 15.67 -26.11
N ILE A 437 -14.21 15.36 -26.16
CA ILE A 437 -15.26 16.32 -26.51
C ILE A 437 -15.99 16.71 -25.25
N ILE A 438 -16.15 18.03 -25.06
CA ILE A 438 -16.85 18.60 -23.92
C ILE A 438 -18.07 19.36 -24.43
N GLY A 439 -19.24 19.07 -23.88
CA GLY A 439 -20.46 19.81 -24.20
C GLY A 439 -20.36 21.28 -23.75
N GLU A 440 -20.87 22.22 -24.55
CA GLU A 440 -20.86 23.66 -24.23
C GLU A 440 -21.61 23.94 -22.92
N ALA A 441 -22.72 23.25 -22.67
CA ALA A 441 -23.48 23.35 -21.42
C ALA A 441 -22.67 22.88 -20.20
N PHE A 442 -21.91 21.80 -20.36
CA PHE A 442 -21.07 21.25 -19.30
C PHE A 442 -19.90 22.17 -18.94
N ILE A 443 -19.16 22.67 -19.94
CA ILE A 443 -18.02 23.57 -19.71
C ILE A 443 -18.47 24.96 -19.20
N GLY A 444 -19.68 25.39 -19.57
CA GLY A 444 -20.29 26.64 -19.11
C GLY A 444 -20.71 26.61 -17.63
N ASP A 445 -20.96 25.45 -17.06
CA ASP A 445 -21.19 25.29 -15.63
C ASP A 445 -19.86 25.26 -14.87
N ARG A 446 -19.58 26.32 -14.13
CA ARG A 446 -18.31 26.50 -13.43
C ARG A 446 -18.03 25.40 -12.40
N MET A 447 -19.06 24.89 -11.74
CA MET A 447 -18.90 23.86 -10.71
C MET A 447 -18.51 22.53 -11.35
N GLN A 448 -19.14 22.18 -12.47
CA GLN A 448 -18.83 20.97 -13.23
C GLN A 448 -17.44 21.05 -13.88
N TYR A 449 -17.10 22.21 -14.44
CA TYR A 449 -15.78 22.42 -15.03
C TYR A 449 -14.64 22.33 -14.00
N ASP A 450 -14.79 22.98 -12.84
CA ASP A 450 -13.77 22.92 -11.76
C ASP A 450 -13.61 21.50 -11.24
N TYR A 451 -14.72 20.76 -11.07
CA TYR A 451 -14.69 19.35 -10.68
C TYR A 451 -14.00 18.46 -11.73
N PHE A 452 -14.34 18.63 -12.98
CA PHE A 452 -13.74 17.91 -14.11
C PHE A 452 -12.21 18.12 -14.19
N ILE A 453 -11.75 19.37 -14.07
CA ILE A 453 -10.32 19.67 -14.07
C ILE A 453 -9.61 19.06 -12.86
N GLU A 454 -10.25 19.06 -11.69
CA GLU A 454 -9.69 18.45 -10.47
C GLU A 454 -9.60 16.92 -10.61
N GLU A 455 -10.63 16.26 -11.14
CA GLU A 455 -10.65 14.84 -11.46
C GLU A 455 -9.51 14.45 -12.41
N LEU A 456 -9.38 15.15 -13.53
CA LEU A 456 -8.34 14.88 -14.52
C LEU A 456 -6.92 15.04 -13.95
N ARG A 457 -6.74 16.00 -13.05
CA ARG A 457 -5.45 16.24 -12.39
C ARG A 457 -5.11 15.20 -11.32
N GLU A 458 -6.12 14.76 -10.56
CA GLU A 458 -5.91 13.82 -9.47
C GLU A 458 -5.70 12.39 -9.96
N GLN A 459 -6.38 11.98 -11.01
CA GLN A 459 -6.46 10.59 -11.43
C GLN A 459 -5.53 10.25 -12.60
N GLU A 460 -5.00 11.27 -13.32
CA GLU A 460 -4.16 11.09 -14.53
C GLU A 460 -4.79 10.09 -15.53
N LEU A 461 -6.12 10.17 -15.72
CA LEU A 461 -6.89 9.21 -16.52
C LEU A 461 -6.48 9.19 -17.99
N PHE A 462 -6.07 10.34 -18.55
CA PHE A 462 -5.82 10.52 -19.97
C PHE A 462 -4.42 11.03 -20.29
N PRO A 463 -3.89 10.75 -21.51
CA PRO A 463 -2.64 11.35 -21.98
C PRO A 463 -2.73 12.87 -22.04
N ARG A 464 -1.68 13.57 -21.63
CA ARG A 464 -1.62 15.03 -21.71
C ARG A 464 -1.66 15.59 -23.15
N ASN A 465 -1.31 14.77 -24.13
CA ASN A 465 -1.34 15.09 -25.57
C ASN A 465 -2.67 14.79 -26.26
N THR A 466 -3.71 14.39 -25.51
CA THR A 466 -5.08 14.21 -26.01
C THR A 466 -5.64 15.58 -26.41
N TYR A 467 -6.21 15.70 -27.61
CA TYR A 467 -6.85 16.93 -28.07
C TYR A 467 -8.16 17.20 -27.34
N VAL A 468 -8.46 18.45 -27.09
CA VAL A 468 -9.70 18.88 -26.46
C VAL A 468 -10.51 19.71 -27.46
N CYS A 469 -11.78 19.34 -27.61
CA CYS A 469 -12.74 20.04 -28.45
C CYS A 469 -14.02 20.30 -27.67
N ILE A 470 -14.80 21.28 -28.09
CA ILE A 470 -16.12 21.59 -27.55
C ILE A 470 -17.17 21.30 -28.63
N SER A 471 -18.36 20.93 -28.20
CA SER A 471 -19.50 20.80 -29.11
C SER A 471 -20.76 21.35 -28.45
N ARG A 472 -21.64 21.98 -29.27
CA ARG A 472 -22.98 22.40 -28.82
C ARG A 472 -23.94 21.23 -28.72
N ASN A 473 -23.69 20.17 -29.47
CA ASN A 473 -24.47 18.94 -29.45
C ASN A 473 -23.50 17.76 -29.58
N VAL A 474 -23.13 17.16 -28.46
CA VAL A 474 -22.20 16.04 -28.41
C VAL A 474 -22.82 14.81 -29.06
N ASP A 475 -24.12 14.55 -28.82
CA ASP A 475 -24.84 13.40 -29.39
C ASP A 475 -24.76 13.36 -30.91
N ASN A 476 -24.94 14.50 -31.60
CA ASN A 476 -24.84 14.54 -33.05
C ASN A 476 -23.44 14.13 -33.56
N ILE A 477 -22.38 14.54 -32.85
CA ILE A 477 -21.01 14.12 -33.23
C ILE A 477 -20.84 12.62 -33.01
N LEU A 478 -21.36 12.09 -31.91
CA LEU A 478 -21.26 10.66 -31.59
C LEU A 478 -22.08 9.80 -32.56
N GLU A 479 -23.28 10.28 -32.99
CA GLU A 479 -24.12 9.60 -33.94
C GLU A 479 -23.52 9.61 -35.38
N TYR A 480 -22.74 10.66 -35.72
CA TYR A 480 -22.05 10.76 -37.01
C TYR A 480 -21.05 9.61 -37.23
N GLU A 481 -20.63 8.94 -36.20
CA GLU A 481 -19.84 7.70 -36.31
C GLU A 481 -20.51 6.64 -37.19
N ASN A 482 -21.85 6.64 -37.29
CA ASN A 482 -22.58 5.68 -38.10
C ASN A 482 -22.48 5.96 -39.62
N GLU A 483 -22.08 7.18 -40.00
CA GLU A 483 -21.94 7.62 -41.37
C GLU A 483 -20.50 7.45 -41.91
N ILE A 484 -19.53 7.24 -41.03
CA ILE A 484 -18.11 7.12 -41.38
C ILE A 484 -17.62 5.67 -41.29
N SER A 485 -16.57 5.35 -42.04
CA SER A 485 -15.97 4.00 -42.08
C SER A 485 -14.86 3.79 -41.06
N MET A 486 -14.47 4.81 -40.30
CA MET A 486 -13.44 4.77 -39.27
C MET A 486 -14.02 5.15 -37.89
N ASP A 487 -13.25 4.97 -36.82
CA ASP A 487 -13.67 5.43 -35.50
C ASP A 487 -13.73 6.97 -35.43
N ILE A 488 -14.69 7.48 -34.67
CA ILE A 488 -14.94 8.92 -34.60
C ILE A 488 -13.77 9.70 -33.97
N GLY A 489 -13.06 9.09 -33.02
CA GLY A 489 -11.90 9.72 -32.36
C GLY A 489 -10.73 9.90 -33.34
N GLY A 490 -10.44 8.89 -34.17
CA GLY A 490 -9.44 8.95 -35.22
C GLY A 490 -9.82 9.95 -36.31
N TYR A 491 -11.09 9.96 -36.73
CA TYR A 491 -11.60 10.91 -37.71
C TYR A 491 -11.39 12.36 -37.25
N ILE A 492 -11.77 12.68 -36.02
CA ILE A 492 -11.61 14.04 -35.48
C ILE A 492 -10.11 14.37 -35.33
N GLU A 493 -9.27 13.43 -34.86
CA GLU A 493 -7.81 13.66 -34.80
C GLU A 493 -7.23 14.05 -36.15
N GLU A 494 -7.59 13.32 -37.22
CA GLU A 494 -7.14 13.62 -38.59
C GLU A 494 -7.65 14.96 -39.07
N TYR A 495 -8.94 15.27 -38.82
CA TYR A 495 -9.54 16.54 -39.16
C TYR A 495 -8.82 17.73 -38.49
N LEU A 496 -8.57 17.64 -37.18
CA LEU A 496 -7.85 18.65 -36.41
C LEU A 496 -6.41 18.84 -36.92
N ASN A 497 -5.69 17.77 -37.16
CA ASN A 497 -4.31 17.80 -37.65
C ASN A 497 -4.22 18.39 -39.07
N LYS A 498 -5.22 18.14 -39.93
CA LYS A 498 -5.28 18.70 -41.28
C LYS A 498 -5.51 20.21 -41.25
N ASN A 499 -6.46 20.68 -40.43
CA ASN A 499 -6.86 22.08 -40.39
C ASN A 499 -5.87 22.96 -39.58
N SER A 500 -5.17 22.41 -38.63
CA SER A 500 -4.11 23.12 -37.89
C SER A 500 -2.93 23.53 -38.79
N LYS A 501 -2.62 22.71 -39.82
CA LYS A 501 -1.55 23.02 -40.77
C LYS A 501 -1.84 24.26 -41.62
N SER A 502 -3.10 24.65 -41.79
CA SER A 502 -3.51 25.86 -42.47
C SER A 502 -3.36 27.15 -41.66
N LYS A 503 -2.88 27.06 -40.41
CA LYS A 503 -2.72 28.17 -39.44
C LYS A 503 -4.02 28.91 -39.07
N THR A 504 -5.19 28.36 -39.38
CA THR A 504 -6.47 28.98 -39.05
C THR A 504 -7.09 28.46 -37.75
N MET A 505 -6.71 27.25 -37.31
CA MET A 505 -7.22 26.60 -36.10
C MET A 505 -6.09 26.40 -35.09
N GLN A 506 -6.31 26.79 -33.86
CA GLN A 506 -5.42 26.48 -32.75
C GLN A 506 -5.83 25.12 -32.14
N LEU A 507 -4.88 24.20 -31.99
CA LEU A 507 -5.10 22.96 -31.27
C LEU A 507 -4.81 23.18 -29.78
N VAL A 508 -5.70 22.67 -28.96
CA VAL A 508 -5.52 22.66 -27.50
C VAL A 508 -5.44 21.21 -27.04
N THR A 509 -4.39 20.93 -26.28
CA THR A 509 -4.21 19.63 -25.64
C THR A 509 -4.72 19.65 -24.20
N LEU A 510 -5.05 18.47 -23.67
CA LEU A 510 -5.44 18.32 -22.27
C LEU A 510 -4.37 18.87 -21.31
N GLY A 511 -3.09 18.67 -21.66
CA GLY A 511 -1.98 19.20 -20.90
C GLY A 511 -1.98 20.73 -20.79
N GLU A 512 -2.26 21.41 -21.91
CA GLU A 512 -2.36 22.88 -21.95
C GLU A 512 -3.57 23.38 -21.15
N LEU A 513 -4.72 22.71 -21.27
CA LEU A 513 -5.91 23.01 -20.49
C LEU A 513 -5.67 22.89 -18.97
N MET A 514 -5.05 21.78 -18.56
CA MET A 514 -4.70 21.53 -17.15
C MET A 514 -3.67 22.55 -16.61
N ASP A 515 -2.66 22.89 -17.43
CA ASP A 515 -1.61 23.83 -17.02
C ASP A 515 -2.19 25.25 -16.87
N GLU A 516 -3.10 25.66 -17.75
CA GLU A 516 -3.73 26.99 -17.69
C GLU A 516 -4.73 27.10 -16.54
N SER A 517 -5.44 26.03 -16.20
CA SER A 517 -6.32 26.00 -15.03
C SER A 517 -5.57 26.33 -13.71
N VAL A 518 -4.26 26.05 -13.67
CA VAL A 518 -3.38 26.35 -12.51
C VAL A 518 -2.72 27.70 -12.64
N ASN A 519 -2.09 27.96 -13.80
CA ASN A 519 -1.22 29.12 -13.99
C ASN A 519 -2.00 30.42 -14.23
N LYS A 520 -3.20 30.33 -14.81
CA LYS A 520 -4.13 31.46 -15.05
C LYS A 520 -3.46 32.64 -15.75
N ARG A 521 -2.64 32.37 -16.80
CA ARG A 521 -1.81 33.39 -17.45
C ARG A 521 -2.12 33.58 -18.94
N LEU A 522 -2.77 32.59 -19.56
CA LEU A 522 -3.00 32.58 -21.00
C LEU A 522 -4.50 32.52 -21.29
N THR A 523 -4.84 32.89 -22.51
CA THR A 523 -6.17 32.64 -23.07
C THR A 523 -6.06 31.45 -24.00
N LEU A 524 -6.89 30.43 -23.78
CA LEU A 524 -6.99 29.26 -24.63
C LEU A 524 -8.20 29.42 -25.56
N TYR A 525 -8.02 29.04 -26.82
CA TYR A 525 -9.05 29.02 -27.84
C TYR A 525 -9.31 27.56 -28.23
N ILE A 526 -10.29 26.92 -27.62
CA ILE A 526 -10.64 25.53 -27.86
C ILE A 526 -11.55 25.43 -29.08
N PRO A 527 -11.27 24.60 -30.10
CA PRO A 527 -12.10 24.47 -31.28
C PRO A 527 -13.50 23.93 -30.96
N VAL A 528 -14.53 24.59 -31.44
CA VAL A 528 -15.92 24.14 -31.37
C VAL A 528 -16.23 23.39 -32.65
N LEU A 529 -16.63 22.12 -32.54
CA LEU A 529 -16.97 21.23 -33.62
C LEU A 529 -18.47 21.00 -33.70
N GLU A 530 -19.00 21.04 -34.90
CA GLU A 530 -20.41 20.72 -35.19
C GLU A 530 -20.52 19.80 -36.44
N VAL A 531 -21.62 19.05 -36.52
CA VAL A 531 -21.94 18.24 -37.69
C VAL A 531 -22.66 19.11 -38.69
N SER A 532 -22.14 19.19 -39.95
CA SER A 532 -22.73 19.86 -41.08
C SER A 532 -23.11 18.84 -42.18
N GLU A 533 -23.76 19.29 -43.27
CA GLU A 533 -24.11 18.43 -44.41
C GLU A 533 -22.88 17.75 -45.06
N ASP A 534 -21.70 18.38 -44.96
CA ASP A 534 -20.45 17.88 -45.54
C ASP A 534 -19.57 17.11 -44.50
N GLY A 535 -20.04 16.91 -43.28
CA GLY A 535 -19.30 16.22 -42.20
C GLY A 535 -19.03 17.08 -40.97
N ILE A 536 -18.07 16.67 -40.14
CA ILE A 536 -17.66 17.44 -38.96
C ILE A 536 -16.91 18.69 -39.41
N ALA A 537 -17.37 19.86 -38.97
CA ALA A 537 -16.80 21.15 -39.31
C ALA A 537 -16.44 21.95 -38.05
N TRP A 538 -15.32 22.68 -38.12
CA TRP A 538 -14.97 23.70 -37.17
C TRP A 538 -15.80 24.97 -37.42
N ASN A 539 -16.56 25.41 -36.40
CA ASN A 539 -17.47 26.53 -36.52
C ASN A 539 -16.90 27.80 -35.88
N SER A 540 -16.37 27.69 -34.66
CA SER A 540 -15.91 28.79 -33.82
C SER A 540 -14.87 28.31 -32.82
N ASN A 541 -14.41 29.21 -31.92
CA ASN A 541 -13.54 28.85 -30.82
C ASN A 541 -14.21 29.23 -29.50
N TYR A 542 -14.13 28.35 -28.52
CA TYR A 542 -14.54 28.62 -27.16
C TYR A 542 -13.37 29.21 -26.36
N GLU A 543 -13.60 30.35 -25.72
CA GLU A 543 -12.54 31.08 -25.03
C GLU A 543 -12.49 30.74 -23.54
N ILE A 544 -11.31 30.32 -23.06
CA ILE A 544 -11.01 30.18 -21.65
C ILE A 544 -9.96 31.23 -21.26
N VAL A 545 -10.34 32.17 -20.42
CA VAL A 545 -9.47 33.27 -19.98
C VAL A 545 -9.09 33.10 -18.53
N ASN A 546 -7.78 33.02 -18.23
CA ASN A 546 -7.28 32.85 -16.88
C ASN A 546 -7.85 31.61 -16.17
N GLY A 547 -8.08 30.53 -16.93
CA GLY A 547 -8.66 29.30 -16.42
C GLY A 547 -10.17 29.35 -16.14
N ILE A 548 -10.87 30.37 -16.65
CA ILE A 548 -12.33 30.55 -16.51
C ILE A 548 -12.97 30.46 -17.89
N PRO A 549 -13.97 29.59 -18.09
CA PRO A 549 -14.74 29.52 -19.34
C PRO A 549 -15.51 30.82 -19.59
N PHE A 550 -15.43 31.38 -20.81
CA PHE A 550 -16.07 32.65 -21.16
C PHE A 550 -17.16 32.52 -22.22
N GLY A 551 -17.15 31.46 -23.02
CA GLY A 551 -18.12 31.20 -24.08
C GLY A 551 -17.53 31.28 -25.48
N ASP A 552 -18.43 31.11 -26.46
CA ASP A 552 -18.11 31.01 -27.89
C ASP A 552 -17.81 32.40 -28.49
N LYS A 553 -16.81 32.49 -29.40
CA LYS A 553 -16.43 33.66 -30.17
C LYS A 553 -16.43 33.37 -31.68
#